data_8d7bf74c3f2998cf40c556c9490581eb
#
_entry.id   8d7bf74c3f2998cf40c556c9490581eb
#
_cell.length_a   1.000
_cell.length_b   1.000
_cell.length_c   1.000
_cell.angle_alpha   90.00
_cell.angle_beta   90.00
_cell.angle_gamma   90.00
#
_symmetry.space_group_name_H-M   'P 1'
#
loop_
_entity.id
_entity.type
_entity.pdbx_description
1 polymer ?
#
loop_
_entity_poly.entity_id
_entity_poly.type
_entity_poly.pdbx_seq_one_letter_code
_entity_poly.pdbx_strand_id
1 'polypeptide(L)'
;RLLRDELLTAIEGSHSRLAAPAEGERYVAGLDFAGEGATADATVLTIARTAGDRCEVVHHLAWQSQSFARLIDELRSVLARWRPVRVVADATGMGGPLCAQLAPVLGDSLEPFTFTAASKSELGYALVAAAGTGRLALYAHDGSSEAAACRHELRSCRAHHAAGGQIRWEAPGGAHDDYVASLALCLRAASNAPPERV
;
A
#
# COMPACT_ATOMS: atom_id res chain seq x y z
N ARG A 1 7.97 15.86 8.30
CA ARG A 1 7.03 15.05 7.51
C ARG A 1 7.79 14.11 6.60
N LEU A 2 7.20 12.98 6.27
CA LEU A 2 7.76 12.04 5.29
C LEU A 2 7.64 12.65 3.87
N LEU A 3 6.46 13.10 3.48
CA LEU A 3 6.24 13.87 2.27
C LEU A 3 6.01 15.36 2.61
N ARG A 4 6.73 16.25 1.92
CA ARG A 4 6.50 17.69 2.00
C ARG A 4 5.30 18.10 1.16
N ASP A 5 4.77 19.30 1.38
CA ASP A 5 3.53 19.76 0.76
C ASP A 5 3.61 19.78 -0.79
N GLU A 6 4.79 20.07 -1.35
CA GLU A 6 5.00 20.02 -2.81
C GLU A 6 4.85 18.61 -3.35
N LEU A 7 5.37 17.60 -2.62
CA LEU A 7 5.26 16.18 -3.01
C LEU A 7 3.82 15.68 -2.84
N LEU A 8 3.14 16.11 -1.78
CA LEU A 8 1.72 15.77 -1.58
C LEU A 8 0.87 16.33 -2.72
N THR A 9 1.17 17.53 -3.19
CA THR A 9 0.48 18.12 -4.36
C THR A 9 0.84 17.37 -5.64
N ALA A 10 2.10 16.99 -5.82
CA ALA A 10 2.58 16.30 -7.02
C ALA A 10 1.97 14.91 -7.24
N ILE A 11 1.57 14.21 -6.16
CA ILE A 11 0.95 12.88 -6.26
C ILE A 11 -0.59 12.94 -6.44
N GLU A 12 -1.22 14.11 -6.38
CA GLU A 12 -2.65 14.22 -6.64
C GLU A 12 -2.92 14.01 -8.13
N GLY A 13 -3.56 12.89 -8.45
CA GLY A 13 -3.96 12.56 -9.81
C GLY A 13 -5.35 13.09 -10.16
N SER A 14 -5.67 13.07 -11.44
CA SER A 14 -6.99 13.47 -11.98
C SER A 14 -7.85 12.27 -12.39
N HIS A 15 -7.32 11.04 -12.34
CA HIS A 15 -8.05 9.83 -12.69
C HIS A 15 -9.04 9.44 -11.57
N SER A 16 -10.11 8.78 -11.96
CA SER A 16 -11.15 8.33 -11.04
C SER A 16 -10.74 7.05 -10.31
N ARG A 17 -11.28 6.88 -9.09
CA ARG A 17 -11.26 5.58 -8.39
C ARG A 17 -12.00 4.54 -9.24
N LEU A 18 -11.42 3.35 -9.37
CA LEU A 18 -12.04 2.25 -10.09
C LEU A 18 -12.81 1.33 -9.12
N ALA A 19 -14.02 0.95 -9.48
CA ALA A 19 -14.80 -0.03 -8.72
C ALA A 19 -14.42 -1.49 -9.09
N ALA A 20 -13.77 -1.69 -10.24
CA ALA A 20 -13.36 -2.98 -10.78
C ALA A 20 -12.17 -2.81 -11.73
N PRO A 21 -11.40 -3.88 -11.99
CA PRO A 21 -10.32 -3.83 -12.96
C PRO A 21 -10.86 -3.54 -14.37
N ALA A 22 -10.13 -2.74 -15.12
CA ALA A 22 -10.37 -2.51 -16.55
C ALA A 22 -9.65 -3.58 -17.39
N GLU A 23 -10.22 -3.91 -18.53
CA GLU A 23 -9.66 -4.89 -19.45
C GLU A 23 -8.32 -4.41 -20.03
N GLY A 24 -7.35 -5.31 -20.13
CA GLY A 24 -6.02 -5.02 -20.70
C GLY A 24 -5.08 -4.27 -19.75
N GLU A 25 -5.54 -3.86 -18.59
CA GLU A 25 -4.71 -3.15 -17.60
C GLU A 25 -4.03 -4.12 -16.63
N ARG A 26 -2.87 -3.72 -16.14
CA ARG A 26 -2.09 -4.49 -15.16
C ARG A 26 -2.16 -3.82 -13.79
N TYR A 27 -2.37 -4.64 -12.77
CA TYR A 27 -2.50 -4.16 -11.40
C TYR A 27 -1.45 -4.76 -10.49
N VAL A 28 -1.06 -3.99 -9.48
CA VAL A 28 -0.24 -4.42 -8.35
C VAL A 28 -0.94 -4.02 -7.06
N ALA A 29 -0.56 -4.63 -5.95
CA ALA A 29 -1.17 -4.30 -4.68
C ALA A 29 -0.16 -4.30 -3.52
N GLY A 30 -0.42 -3.43 -2.54
CA GLY A 30 0.23 -3.42 -1.24
C GLY A 30 -0.78 -3.72 -0.16
N LEU A 31 -0.46 -4.60 0.76
CA LEU A 31 -1.34 -5.04 1.84
C LEU A 31 -0.65 -4.87 3.18
N ASP A 32 -1.19 -4.02 4.03
CA ASP A 32 -0.78 -3.83 5.40
C ASP A 32 -1.82 -4.43 6.34
N PHE A 33 -1.41 -5.33 7.22
CA PHE A 33 -2.32 -5.99 8.15
C PHE A 33 -2.39 -5.25 9.48
N ALA A 34 -3.61 -5.06 9.99
CA ALA A 34 -3.82 -4.56 11.33
C ALA A 34 -3.10 -5.42 12.37
N GLY A 35 -2.46 -4.77 13.34
CA GLY A 35 -1.91 -5.44 14.51
C GLY A 35 -2.99 -6.07 15.40
N GLU A 36 -2.57 -6.95 16.32
CA GLU A 36 -3.49 -7.48 17.35
C GLU A 36 -3.82 -6.40 18.38
N GLY A 37 -5.10 -6.13 18.57
CA GLY A 37 -5.58 -5.24 19.62
C GLY A 37 -6.90 -4.55 19.30
N ALA A 38 -7.64 -4.16 20.33
CA ALA A 38 -8.97 -3.54 20.21
C ALA A 38 -8.93 -2.06 19.79
N THR A 39 -7.79 -1.49 19.56
CA THR A 39 -7.59 -0.09 19.19
C THR A 39 -7.17 0.07 17.75
N ALA A 40 -8.11 -0.18 16.87
CA ALA A 40 -8.36 0.56 15.64
C ALA A 40 -7.29 0.63 14.53
N ASP A 41 -6.24 -0.20 14.51
CA ASP A 41 -5.44 -0.37 13.29
C ASP A 41 -6.31 -1.00 12.20
N ALA A 42 -6.25 -0.48 10.99
CA ALA A 42 -6.98 -1.02 9.87
C ALA A 42 -6.08 -1.93 9.03
N THR A 43 -6.60 -3.07 8.58
CA THR A 43 -5.98 -3.74 7.44
C THR A 43 -6.29 -2.93 6.19
N VAL A 44 -5.27 -2.49 5.48
CA VAL A 44 -5.42 -1.65 4.28
C VAL A 44 -4.84 -2.35 3.06
N LEU A 45 -5.62 -2.41 1.99
CA LEU A 45 -5.21 -2.85 0.67
C LEU A 45 -5.22 -1.66 -0.29
N THR A 46 -4.04 -1.32 -0.80
CA THR A 46 -3.87 -0.35 -1.89
C THR A 46 -3.69 -1.10 -3.20
N ILE A 47 -4.51 -0.77 -4.20
CA ILE A 47 -4.41 -1.32 -5.55
C ILE A 47 -4.02 -0.20 -6.51
N ALA A 48 -2.99 -0.45 -7.31
CA ALA A 48 -2.53 0.48 -8.33
C ALA A 48 -2.48 -0.18 -9.70
N ARG A 49 -2.80 0.60 -10.71
CA ARG A 49 -2.48 0.29 -12.11
C ARG A 49 -1.00 0.61 -12.34
N THR A 50 -0.30 -0.28 -13.04
CA THR A 50 1.11 -0.07 -13.40
C THR A 50 1.28 -0.05 -14.91
N ALA A 51 2.00 0.95 -15.41
CA ALA A 51 2.38 1.10 -16.81
C ALA A 51 3.83 1.60 -16.86
N GLY A 52 4.74 0.75 -17.29
CA GLY A 52 6.17 1.02 -17.17
C GLY A 52 6.58 1.18 -15.70
N ASP A 53 7.15 2.33 -15.36
CA ASP A 53 7.59 2.67 -13.99
C ASP A 53 6.57 3.50 -13.19
N ARG A 54 5.38 3.77 -13.76
CA ARG A 54 4.30 4.52 -13.11
C ARG A 54 3.44 3.61 -12.25
N CYS A 55 3.06 4.11 -11.09
CA CYS A 55 2.16 3.51 -10.13
C CYS A 55 0.98 4.48 -9.91
N GLU A 56 -0.14 4.20 -10.55
CA GLU A 56 -1.38 4.98 -10.39
C GLU A 56 -2.32 4.24 -9.45
N VAL A 57 -2.45 4.73 -8.23
CA VAL A 57 -3.39 4.16 -7.25
C VAL A 57 -4.80 4.33 -7.78
N VAL A 58 -5.54 3.24 -7.91
CA VAL A 58 -6.90 3.23 -8.46
C VAL A 58 -7.94 2.78 -7.45
N HIS A 59 -7.54 2.16 -6.35
CA HIS A 59 -8.50 1.68 -5.35
C HIS A 59 -7.84 1.51 -3.98
N HIS A 60 -8.60 1.80 -2.93
CA HIS A 60 -8.28 1.45 -1.56
C HIS A 60 -9.44 0.68 -0.93
N LEU A 61 -9.09 -0.28 -0.09
CA LEU A 61 -10.02 -0.96 0.81
C LEU A 61 -9.42 -0.96 2.21
N ALA A 62 -10.27 -0.81 3.22
CA ALA A 62 -9.86 -0.86 4.61
C ALA A 62 -10.86 -1.70 5.41
N TRP A 63 -10.33 -2.51 6.31
CA TRP A 63 -11.10 -3.38 7.19
C TRP A 63 -10.70 -3.11 8.64
N GLN A 64 -11.68 -2.93 9.49
CA GLN A 64 -11.50 -2.73 10.92
C GLN A 64 -12.33 -3.74 11.70
N SER A 65 -11.80 -4.16 12.85
CA SER A 65 -12.55 -4.90 13.88
C SER A 65 -13.32 -6.13 13.39
N GLN A 66 -12.76 -6.91 12.46
CA GLN A 66 -13.36 -8.17 12.01
C GLN A 66 -12.46 -9.38 12.32
N SER A 67 -13.05 -10.59 12.28
CA SER A 67 -12.29 -11.83 12.45
C SER A 67 -11.33 -12.06 11.27
N PHE A 68 -10.17 -12.65 11.54
CA PHE A 68 -9.20 -12.99 10.49
C PHE A 68 -9.79 -13.91 9.41
N ALA A 69 -10.66 -14.84 9.77
CA ALA A 69 -11.31 -15.72 8.80
C ALA A 69 -12.12 -14.92 7.78
N ARG A 70 -12.95 -13.99 8.24
CA ARG A 70 -13.75 -13.12 7.37
C ARG A 70 -12.85 -12.19 6.54
N LEU A 71 -11.81 -11.61 7.14
CA LEU A 71 -10.85 -10.77 6.45
C LEU A 71 -10.19 -11.53 5.30
N ILE A 72 -9.71 -12.76 5.54
CA ILE A 72 -9.06 -13.57 4.51
C ILE A 72 -10.03 -13.92 3.39
N ASP A 73 -11.27 -14.26 3.68
CA ASP A 73 -12.27 -14.58 2.64
C ASP A 73 -12.58 -13.36 1.77
N GLU A 74 -12.72 -12.18 2.37
CA GLU A 74 -12.92 -10.93 1.63
C GLU A 74 -11.68 -10.56 0.79
N LEU A 75 -10.46 -10.68 1.35
CA LEU A 75 -9.22 -10.44 0.63
C LEU A 75 -9.06 -11.40 -0.56
N ARG A 76 -9.34 -12.69 -0.38
CA ARG A 76 -9.30 -13.68 -1.47
C ARG A 76 -10.25 -13.29 -2.61
N SER A 77 -11.46 -12.88 -2.28
CA SER A 77 -12.47 -12.44 -3.26
C SER A 77 -11.99 -11.22 -4.05
N VAL A 78 -11.47 -10.20 -3.35
CA VAL A 78 -10.96 -8.98 -3.98
C VAL A 78 -9.75 -9.28 -4.86
N LEU A 79 -8.77 -10.03 -4.35
CA LEU A 79 -7.54 -10.34 -5.08
C LEU A 79 -7.81 -11.25 -6.29
N ALA A 80 -8.76 -12.19 -6.18
CA ALA A 80 -9.20 -13.00 -7.31
C ALA A 80 -9.88 -12.17 -8.40
N ARG A 81 -10.59 -11.11 -8.03
CA ARG A 81 -11.24 -10.18 -8.96
C ARG A 81 -10.23 -9.27 -9.66
N TRP A 82 -9.31 -8.65 -8.91
CA TRP A 82 -8.35 -7.69 -9.43
C TRP A 82 -7.14 -8.34 -10.13
N ARG A 83 -6.82 -9.58 -9.79
CA ARG A 83 -5.72 -10.38 -10.36
C ARG A 83 -4.40 -9.59 -10.43
N PRO A 84 -3.93 -9.00 -9.33
CA PRO A 84 -2.68 -8.24 -9.36
C PRO A 84 -1.52 -9.15 -9.76
N VAL A 85 -0.65 -8.66 -10.62
CA VAL A 85 0.55 -9.39 -11.08
C VAL A 85 1.61 -9.49 -9.99
N ARG A 86 1.55 -8.63 -8.98
CA ARG A 86 2.37 -8.64 -7.76
C ARG A 86 1.57 -8.08 -6.60
N VAL A 87 1.64 -8.77 -5.48
CA VAL A 87 1.11 -8.32 -4.18
C VAL A 87 2.26 -8.36 -3.18
N VAL A 88 2.62 -7.23 -2.59
CA VAL A 88 3.54 -7.17 -1.45
C VAL A 88 2.71 -7.01 -0.20
N ALA A 89 2.81 -7.97 0.71
CA ALA A 89 2.01 -8.00 1.93
C ALA A 89 2.90 -8.01 3.17
N ASP A 90 2.54 -7.24 4.19
CA ASP A 90 3.23 -7.26 5.47
C ASP A 90 3.17 -8.68 6.07
N ALA A 91 4.34 -9.26 6.31
CA ALA A 91 4.51 -10.56 6.95
C ALA A 91 5.08 -10.45 8.37
N THR A 92 5.08 -9.25 8.95
CA THR A 92 5.57 -9.01 10.31
C THR A 92 4.59 -9.60 11.32
N GLY A 93 5.08 -10.31 12.33
CA GLY A 93 4.24 -10.88 13.38
C GLY A 93 3.12 -11.76 12.83
N MET A 94 1.87 -11.38 13.05
CA MET A 94 0.68 -12.10 12.57
C MET A 94 0.49 -12.04 11.05
N GLY A 95 1.14 -11.10 10.36
CA GLY A 95 1.08 -11.01 8.90
C GLY A 95 1.62 -12.24 8.19
N GLY A 96 2.64 -12.92 8.74
CA GLY A 96 3.19 -14.16 8.17
C GLY A 96 2.14 -15.26 7.99
N PRO A 97 1.44 -15.71 9.06
CA PRO A 97 0.30 -16.62 8.96
C PRO A 97 -0.80 -16.16 8.01
N LEU A 98 -1.13 -14.85 7.97
CA LEU A 98 -2.14 -14.31 7.06
C LEU A 98 -1.68 -14.37 5.59
N CYS A 99 -0.41 -14.06 5.30
CA CYS A 99 0.18 -14.26 3.97
C CYS A 99 0.08 -15.73 3.52
N ALA A 100 0.35 -16.70 4.42
CA ALA A 100 0.23 -18.11 4.11
C ALA A 100 -1.20 -18.51 3.73
N GLN A 101 -2.22 -17.84 4.30
CA GLN A 101 -3.63 -18.05 3.92
C GLN A 101 -3.96 -17.49 2.53
N LEU A 102 -3.23 -16.48 2.04
CA LEU A 102 -3.43 -15.89 0.71
C LEU A 102 -2.62 -16.61 -0.39
N ALA A 103 -1.57 -17.32 -0.03
CA ALA A 103 -0.69 -18.03 -0.97
C ALA A 103 -1.43 -18.98 -1.95
N PRO A 104 -2.49 -19.72 -1.56
CA PRO A 104 -3.22 -20.58 -2.50
C PRO A 104 -3.92 -19.82 -3.64
N VAL A 105 -4.25 -18.52 -3.43
CA VAL A 105 -4.91 -17.68 -4.45
C VAL A 105 -3.89 -16.91 -5.28
N LEU A 106 -2.80 -16.45 -4.66
CA LEU A 106 -1.84 -15.55 -5.27
C LEU A 106 -0.63 -16.27 -5.90
N GLY A 107 -0.25 -17.45 -5.37
CA GLY A 107 0.93 -18.17 -5.86
C GLY A 107 2.18 -17.29 -5.89
N ASP A 108 2.89 -17.30 -7.00
CA ASP A 108 4.14 -16.54 -7.22
C ASP A 108 3.94 -15.02 -7.29
N SER A 109 2.71 -14.54 -7.37
CA SER A 109 2.45 -13.09 -7.32
C SER A 109 2.52 -12.52 -5.91
N LEU A 110 2.45 -13.36 -4.86
CA LEU A 110 2.59 -12.92 -3.47
C LEU A 110 4.07 -12.78 -3.08
N GLU A 111 4.43 -11.63 -2.56
CA GLU A 111 5.72 -11.33 -1.93
C GLU A 111 5.47 -10.97 -0.46
N PRO A 112 5.68 -11.90 0.49
CA PRO A 112 5.67 -11.57 1.91
C PRO A 112 6.84 -10.63 2.25
N PHE A 113 6.56 -9.56 2.96
CA PHE A 113 7.53 -8.52 3.31
C PHE A 113 7.59 -8.32 4.82
N THR A 114 8.77 -8.45 5.41
CA THR A 114 8.96 -8.22 6.84
C THR A 114 9.50 -6.81 7.09
N PHE A 115 8.80 -6.01 7.88
CA PHE A 115 9.26 -4.71 8.31
C PHE A 115 10.41 -4.84 9.32
N THR A 116 11.52 -4.25 8.97
CA THR A 116 12.68 -3.97 9.83
C THR A 116 12.97 -2.47 9.77
N ALA A 117 13.83 -1.94 10.63
CA ALA A 117 14.25 -0.54 10.54
C ALA A 117 14.85 -0.20 9.17
N ALA A 118 15.67 -1.10 8.61
CA ALA A 118 16.28 -0.94 7.29
C ALA A 118 15.24 -0.99 6.17
N SER A 119 14.41 -2.05 6.12
CA SER A 119 13.43 -2.22 5.05
C SER A 119 12.33 -1.14 5.10
N LYS A 120 11.88 -0.71 6.30
CA LYS A 120 10.95 0.41 6.45
C LYS A 120 11.57 1.73 5.95
N SER A 121 12.88 1.94 6.21
CA SER A 121 13.61 3.09 5.69
C SER A 121 13.68 3.10 4.16
N GLU A 122 14.00 1.96 3.54
CA GLU A 122 14.03 1.81 2.07
C GLU A 122 12.68 2.14 1.44
N LEU A 123 11.58 1.63 2.00
CA LEU A 123 10.23 1.96 1.54
C LEU A 123 9.92 3.45 1.66
N GLY A 124 10.34 4.10 2.74
CA GLY A 124 10.15 5.54 2.92
C GLY A 124 10.89 6.36 1.85
N TYR A 125 12.14 6.00 1.54
CA TYR A 125 12.91 6.64 0.46
C TYR A 125 12.28 6.38 -0.91
N ALA A 126 11.81 5.15 -1.17
CA ALA A 126 11.13 4.82 -2.41
C ALA A 126 9.85 5.64 -2.62
N LEU A 127 9.07 5.84 -1.55
CA LEU A 127 7.86 6.67 -1.57
C LEU A 127 8.19 8.13 -1.88
N VAL A 128 9.19 8.71 -1.21
CA VAL A 128 9.66 10.09 -1.47
C VAL A 128 10.16 10.24 -2.91
N ALA A 129 10.95 9.28 -3.39
CA ALA A 129 11.48 9.29 -4.75
C ALA A 129 10.38 9.17 -5.81
N ALA A 130 9.41 8.27 -5.62
CA ALA A 130 8.29 8.09 -6.55
C ALA A 130 7.41 9.34 -6.62
N ALA A 131 7.15 9.99 -5.48
CA ALA A 131 6.43 11.24 -5.42
C ALA A 131 7.19 12.38 -6.14
N GLY A 132 8.50 12.47 -5.92
CA GLY A 132 9.34 13.53 -6.52
C GLY A 132 9.61 13.37 -8.01
N THR A 133 9.49 12.15 -8.55
CA THR A 133 9.72 11.87 -9.98
C THR A 133 8.44 11.70 -10.79
N GLY A 134 7.26 11.94 -10.19
CA GLY A 134 5.96 11.80 -10.87
C GLY A 134 5.57 10.36 -11.21
N ARG A 135 6.22 9.37 -10.58
CA ARG A 135 5.90 7.94 -10.78
C ARG A 135 4.73 7.46 -9.92
N LEU A 136 4.33 8.24 -8.93
CA LEU A 136 3.18 7.95 -8.07
C LEU A 136 2.06 8.95 -8.35
N ALA A 137 0.84 8.45 -8.53
CA ALA A 137 -0.36 9.27 -8.54
C ALA A 137 -1.48 8.61 -7.74
N LEU A 138 -2.22 9.39 -6.96
CA LEU A 138 -3.45 8.97 -6.29
C LEU A 138 -4.65 9.31 -7.18
N TYR A 139 -5.73 8.52 -7.09
CA TYR A 139 -6.98 8.91 -7.76
C TYR A 139 -7.54 10.22 -7.15
N ALA A 140 -8.28 10.98 -7.94
CA ALA A 140 -8.91 12.22 -7.50
C ALA A 140 -9.77 11.99 -6.25
N HIS A 141 -9.81 12.97 -5.34
CA HIS A 141 -10.60 12.84 -4.12
C HIS A 141 -12.09 12.68 -4.46
N ASP A 142 -12.64 11.51 -4.20
CA ASP A 142 -14.01 11.12 -4.56
C ASP A 142 -15.03 11.24 -3.41
N GLY A 143 -14.60 11.82 -2.28
CA GLY A 143 -15.43 11.97 -1.07
C GLY A 143 -15.48 10.70 -0.19
N SER A 144 -14.81 9.61 -0.59
CA SER A 144 -14.77 8.39 0.23
C SER A 144 -13.93 8.55 1.49
N SER A 145 -14.26 7.75 2.51
CA SER A 145 -13.49 7.65 3.76
C SER A 145 -12.06 7.23 3.51
N GLU A 146 -11.82 6.31 2.59
CA GLU A 146 -10.51 5.81 2.24
C GLU A 146 -9.65 6.90 1.57
N ALA A 147 -10.24 7.69 0.65
CA ALA A 147 -9.54 8.81 0.03
C ALA A 147 -9.13 9.86 1.06
N ALA A 148 -10.03 10.15 2.01
CA ALA A 148 -9.77 11.10 3.09
C ALA A 148 -8.71 10.59 4.06
N ALA A 149 -8.81 9.33 4.51
CA ALA A 149 -7.88 8.69 5.44
C ALA A 149 -6.47 8.61 4.86
N CYS A 150 -6.32 8.12 3.63
CA CYS A 150 -5.02 8.05 2.94
C CYS A 150 -4.32 9.41 2.91
N ARG A 151 -5.03 10.47 2.52
CA ARG A 151 -4.47 11.81 2.47
C ARG A 151 -4.16 12.39 3.85
N HIS A 152 -4.99 12.08 4.84
CA HIS A 152 -4.74 12.47 6.22
C HIS A 152 -3.44 11.87 6.75
N GLU A 153 -3.26 10.57 6.59
CA GLU A 153 -2.05 9.87 7.03
C GLU A 153 -0.80 10.37 6.30
N LEU A 154 -0.85 10.54 4.97
CA LEU A 154 0.25 11.09 4.19
C LEU A 154 0.69 12.48 4.66
N ARG A 155 -0.27 13.35 5.05
CA ARG A 155 0.02 14.69 5.59
C ARG A 155 0.57 14.63 7.02
N SER A 156 0.14 13.69 7.83
CA SER A 156 0.52 13.57 9.24
C SER A 156 1.80 12.79 9.45
N CYS A 157 2.13 11.83 8.60
CA CYS A 157 3.30 10.95 8.73
C CYS A 157 4.60 11.75 8.87
N ARG A 158 5.38 11.43 9.90
CA ARG A 158 6.64 12.08 10.24
C ARG A 158 7.82 11.21 9.82
N ALA A 159 8.91 11.85 9.44
CA ALA A 159 10.17 11.18 9.21
C ALA A 159 11.26 11.83 10.04
N HIS A 160 12.11 11.01 10.63
CA HIS A 160 13.28 11.40 11.40
C HIS A 160 14.50 10.69 10.83
N HIS A 161 15.61 11.42 10.69
CA HIS A 161 16.88 10.82 10.31
C HIS A 161 17.41 9.97 11.46
N ALA A 162 17.81 8.74 11.14
CA ALA A 162 18.47 7.81 12.05
C ALA A 162 19.94 7.61 11.65
N ALA A 163 20.69 6.93 12.50
CA ALA A 163 22.09 6.62 12.22
C ALA A 163 22.25 5.82 10.91
N GLY A 164 23.37 5.99 10.22
CA GLY A 164 23.68 5.27 8.97
C GLY A 164 22.87 5.74 7.76
N GLY A 165 22.32 6.95 7.77
CA GLY A 165 21.57 7.51 6.64
C GLY A 165 20.15 6.93 6.47
N GLN A 166 19.66 6.19 7.45
CA GLN A 166 18.30 5.68 7.46
C GLN A 166 17.30 6.77 7.84
N ILE A 167 16.05 6.60 7.43
CA ILE A 167 14.91 7.37 7.96
C ILE A 167 13.98 6.43 8.74
N ARG A 168 13.54 6.89 9.90
CA ARG A 168 12.43 6.31 10.63
C ARG A 168 11.19 7.14 10.35
N TRP A 169 10.13 6.51 9.88
CA TRP A 169 8.86 7.19 9.63
C TRP A 169 7.72 6.49 10.33
N GLU A 170 6.80 7.27 10.82
CA GLU A 170 5.68 6.80 11.61
C GLU A 170 4.58 7.88 11.71
N ALA A 171 3.37 7.47 12.06
CA ALA A 171 2.33 8.41 12.45
C ALA A 171 2.65 9.05 13.80
N PRO A 172 2.28 10.32 14.04
CA PRO A 172 2.51 10.99 15.34
C PRO A 172 1.55 10.46 16.41
N GLY A 173 2.07 10.21 17.62
CA GLY A 173 1.31 10.11 18.87
C GLY A 173 -0.01 9.32 18.83
N GLY A 174 0.02 8.03 18.50
CA GLY A 174 -1.17 7.17 18.51
C GLY A 174 -2.09 7.31 17.29
N ALA A 175 -1.67 8.05 16.26
CA ALA A 175 -2.29 8.03 14.94
C ALA A 175 -1.78 6.82 14.14
N HIS A 176 -2.45 6.52 13.03
CA HIS A 176 -2.19 5.36 12.18
C HIS A 176 -1.36 5.75 10.95
N ASP A 177 -0.56 4.81 10.42
CA ASP A 177 0.17 4.93 9.16
C ASP A 177 -0.13 3.77 8.19
N ASP A 178 -1.29 3.11 8.38
CA ASP A 178 -1.71 1.90 7.65
C ASP A 178 -1.82 2.14 6.13
N TYR A 179 -2.41 3.28 5.73
CA TYR A 179 -2.47 3.68 4.31
C TYR A 179 -1.11 4.03 3.75
N VAL A 180 -0.23 4.66 4.53
CA VAL A 180 1.14 4.98 4.11
C VAL A 180 1.96 3.71 3.94
N ALA A 181 1.83 2.76 4.86
CA ALA A 181 2.50 1.46 4.80
C ALA A 181 2.00 0.64 3.58
N SER A 182 0.69 0.50 3.43
CA SER A 182 0.08 -0.18 2.30
C SER A 182 0.47 0.45 0.94
N LEU A 183 0.53 1.78 0.84
CA LEU A 183 0.98 2.49 -0.35
C LEU A 183 2.46 2.23 -0.65
N ALA A 184 3.32 2.24 0.36
CA ALA A 184 4.75 1.96 0.21
C ALA A 184 5.00 0.51 -0.25
N LEU A 185 4.23 -0.46 0.29
CA LEU A 185 4.25 -1.85 -0.18
C LEU A 185 3.73 -1.96 -1.62
N CYS A 186 2.72 -1.20 -2.01
CA CYS A 186 2.19 -1.15 -3.37
C CYS A 186 3.23 -0.61 -4.37
N LEU A 187 3.99 0.43 -4.01
CA LEU A 187 5.11 0.92 -4.80
C LEU A 187 6.21 -0.14 -4.98
N ARG A 188 6.54 -0.89 -3.93
CA ARG A 188 7.46 -2.02 -4.03
C ARG A 188 6.91 -3.09 -4.96
N ALA A 189 5.61 -3.39 -4.90
CA ALA A 189 4.96 -4.32 -5.81
C ALA A 189 5.08 -3.86 -7.28
N ALA A 190 4.93 -2.57 -7.56
CA ALA A 190 5.11 -2.01 -8.89
C ALA A 190 6.55 -2.14 -9.38
N SER A 191 7.55 -1.90 -8.52
CA SER A 191 8.97 -2.05 -8.84
C SER A 191 9.39 -3.50 -9.10
N ASN A 192 8.73 -4.46 -8.44
CA ASN A 192 9.00 -5.90 -8.53
C ASN A 192 8.01 -6.63 -9.47
N ALA A 193 7.14 -5.91 -10.16
CA ALA A 193 6.21 -6.51 -11.10
C ALA A 193 6.96 -7.23 -12.24
N PRO A 194 6.52 -8.42 -12.66
CA PRO A 194 7.12 -9.08 -13.81
C PRO A 194 6.97 -8.21 -15.05
N PRO A 195 7.91 -8.26 -16.00
CA PRO A 195 7.81 -7.49 -17.24
C PRO A 195 6.55 -7.85 -18.04
N GLU A 196 6.08 -6.92 -18.85
CA GLU A 196 5.01 -7.23 -19.80
C GLU A 196 5.49 -8.31 -20.76
N ARG A 197 4.65 -9.34 -20.92
CA ARG A 197 4.90 -10.31 -21.98
C ARG A 197 4.46 -9.66 -23.29
N VAL A 198 5.42 -9.39 -24.14
CA VAL A 198 5.21 -8.96 -25.53
C VAL A 198 4.59 -10.08 -26.34
#